data_2db5edb59b25d9cbc302c266d2bb2693
#
_entry.id   2db5edb59b25d9cbc302c266d2bb2693
#
_cell.length_a   1.000
_cell.length_b   1.000
_cell.length_c   1.000
_cell.angle_alpha   90.00
_cell.angle_beta   90.00
_cell.angle_gamma   90.00
#
_symmetry.space_group_name_H-M   'P 1'
#
loop_
_entity.id
_entity.type
_entity.pdbx_description
1 polymer ?
#
loop_
_entity_poly.entity_id
_entity_poly.type
_entity_poly.pdbx_seq_one_letter_code
_entity_poly.pdbx_strand_id
1 'polypeptide(L)'
;MFCEACGKEIETNQTFCPHCGKRTSNAIDTDSKCECNPVDAEANQTNIPKKKSLIKLIIGAVVVAAVVVAGVLVIPKLFVSVEDLCAQGKYEEAYKKAEDDKKLEIKIENAVAVQSAFCVNNLKDPDSFVLREAYAVIGDSVYTDAMVLYVSGANSYGAKVSSYWLFTFDSEECRWIYQCSLADLSQEEASSYYDEDERLEIAMNNLYRLRIKSTIQHGIELSKDAVKRINTMFEQDILDEVKLLDVY
;
A
#
# COMPACT_ATOMS: atom_id res chain seq x y z
N MET A 1 23.04 -37.85 0.78
CA MET A 1 23.94 -37.05 -0.08
C MET A 1 23.35 -35.69 -0.37
N PHE A 2 24.12 -34.73 -0.87
CA PHE A 2 23.59 -33.40 -1.14
C PHE A 2 23.36 -33.19 -2.63
N CYS A 3 22.31 -32.47 -2.98
CA CYS A 3 22.02 -32.08 -4.36
C CYS A 3 23.04 -31.04 -4.85
N GLU A 4 23.76 -31.31 -5.93
CA GLU A 4 24.76 -30.39 -6.52
C GLU A 4 24.15 -29.07 -7.02
N ALA A 5 22.85 -29.05 -7.29
CA ALA A 5 22.20 -27.88 -7.83
C ALA A 5 21.59 -26.92 -6.76
N CYS A 6 21.13 -27.44 -5.62
CA CYS A 6 20.49 -26.63 -4.58
C CYS A 6 21.07 -26.81 -3.18
N GLY A 7 22.08 -27.69 -3.00
CA GLY A 7 22.79 -27.93 -1.75
C GLY A 7 21.98 -28.62 -0.64
N LYS A 8 20.73 -29.01 -0.89
CA LYS A 8 19.89 -29.66 0.12
C LYS A 8 20.17 -31.18 0.16
N GLU A 9 19.98 -31.76 1.34
CA GLU A 9 20.17 -33.19 1.57
C GLU A 9 19.09 -34.01 0.85
N ILE A 10 19.50 -35.09 0.17
CA ILE A 10 18.64 -36.03 -0.57
C ILE A 10 19.04 -37.46 -0.27
N GLU A 11 18.06 -38.38 -0.33
CA GLU A 11 18.33 -39.80 -0.15
C GLU A 11 19.11 -40.39 -1.34
N THR A 12 19.93 -41.40 -1.05
CA THR A 12 20.92 -41.97 -2.01
C THR A 12 20.33 -42.67 -3.24
N ASN A 13 19.00 -42.92 -3.25
CA ASN A 13 18.33 -43.66 -4.33
C ASN A 13 17.36 -42.80 -5.17
N GLN A 14 17.38 -41.49 -5.01
CA GLN A 14 16.47 -40.61 -5.75
C GLN A 14 17.06 -40.17 -7.09
N THR A 15 16.33 -40.42 -8.17
CA THR A 15 16.71 -40.06 -9.55
C THR A 15 16.57 -38.55 -9.80
N PHE A 16 15.71 -37.85 -8.99
CA PHE A 16 15.51 -36.42 -9.08
C PHE A 16 15.49 -35.83 -7.67
N CYS A 17 16.01 -34.62 -7.50
CA CYS A 17 15.97 -33.89 -6.26
C CYS A 17 14.52 -33.42 -5.96
N PRO A 18 13.92 -33.76 -4.79
CA PRO A 18 12.57 -33.34 -4.46
C PRO A 18 12.44 -31.83 -4.18
N HIS A 19 13.55 -31.13 -3.97
CA HIS A 19 13.57 -29.70 -3.66
C HIS A 19 13.71 -28.78 -4.87
N CYS A 20 14.38 -29.23 -5.94
CA CYS A 20 14.66 -28.40 -7.13
C CYS A 20 14.32 -29.08 -8.45
N GLY A 21 13.89 -30.35 -8.45
CA GLY A 21 13.52 -31.11 -9.64
C GLY A 21 14.69 -31.49 -10.56
N LYS A 22 15.95 -31.17 -10.22
CA LYS A 22 17.11 -31.57 -11.03
C LYS A 22 17.45 -33.05 -10.86
N ARG A 23 17.88 -33.68 -11.96
CA ARG A 23 18.31 -35.09 -11.96
C ARG A 23 19.62 -35.23 -11.16
N THR A 24 19.72 -36.30 -10.36
CA THR A 24 20.88 -36.60 -9.52
C THR A 24 21.88 -37.38 -10.32
N SER A 25 23.19 -37.23 -10.05
CA SER A 25 24.31 -37.89 -10.78
C SER A 25 24.38 -39.40 -10.59
N ASN A 26 23.53 -40.03 -9.80
CA ASN A 26 23.50 -41.45 -9.54
C ASN A 26 22.49 -42.27 -10.37
N ALA A 27 21.95 -41.71 -11.47
CA ALA A 27 21.15 -42.51 -12.40
C ALA A 27 22.09 -43.45 -13.18
N ILE A 28 22.10 -44.73 -12.79
CA ILE A 28 22.81 -45.79 -13.51
C ILE A 28 22.16 -45.90 -14.89
N ASP A 29 22.93 -45.58 -15.93
CA ASP A 29 22.54 -45.83 -17.32
C ASP A 29 22.59 -47.34 -17.56
N THR A 30 21.45 -47.99 -17.52
CA THR A 30 21.25 -49.32 -18.08
C THR A 30 20.87 -49.19 -19.56
N ASP A 31 21.87 -48.92 -20.39
CA ASP A 31 21.77 -49.14 -21.82
C ASP A 31 21.75 -50.66 -22.08
N SER A 32 20.59 -51.23 -22.18
CA SER A 32 20.38 -52.56 -22.79
C SER A 32 20.14 -52.39 -24.26
N LYS A 33 21.22 -52.58 -25.00
CA LYS A 33 21.27 -52.80 -26.42
C LYS A 33 20.56 -54.12 -26.78
N CYS A 34 19.36 -54.05 -27.34
CA CYS A 34 18.72 -55.21 -27.98
C CYS A 34 18.81 -55.07 -29.50
N GLU A 35 19.74 -55.80 -30.09
CA GLU A 35 19.74 -56.19 -31.51
C GLU A 35 18.60 -57.18 -31.73
N CYS A 36 17.71 -56.93 -32.68
CA CYS A 36 16.79 -57.92 -33.23
C CYS A 36 16.81 -57.85 -34.75
N ASN A 37 17.21 -58.99 -35.33
CA ASN A 37 17.24 -59.27 -36.76
C ASN A 37 15.81 -59.29 -37.40
N PRO A 38 15.71 -59.08 -38.71
CA PRO A 38 14.44 -59.01 -39.43
C PRO A 38 13.89 -60.40 -39.72
N VAL A 39 12.60 -60.59 -39.46
CA VAL A 39 11.80 -61.69 -40.02
C VAL A 39 10.58 -61.11 -40.70
N ASP A 40 10.50 -61.39 -42.01
CA ASP A 40 9.37 -61.06 -42.89
C ASP A 40 8.06 -61.73 -42.39
N ALA A 41 6.98 -60.97 -42.34
CA ALA A 41 5.62 -61.48 -42.45
C ALA A 41 4.60 -60.34 -42.77
N GLU A 42 4.11 -60.40 -43.96
CA GLU A 42 2.80 -60.10 -44.51
C GLU A 42 1.84 -59.13 -43.81
N ALA A 43 1.36 -58.27 -44.67
CA ALA A 43 0.27 -57.29 -44.61
C ALA A 43 -0.93 -57.67 -43.72
N ASN A 44 -1.25 -56.74 -42.82
CA ASN A 44 -2.64 -56.54 -42.43
C ASN A 44 -2.90 -55.00 -42.26
N GLN A 45 -3.61 -54.41 -43.19
CA GLN A 45 -4.01 -53.01 -43.16
C GLN A 45 -5.05 -52.79 -42.04
N THR A 46 -4.64 -52.30 -40.89
CA THR A 46 -5.54 -51.69 -39.95
C THR A 46 -5.31 -50.18 -39.93
N ASN A 47 -6.35 -49.45 -40.27
CA ASN A 47 -6.42 -48.00 -40.25
C ASN A 47 -6.00 -47.40 -38.89
N ILE A 48 -4.81 -46.85 -38.84
CA ILE A 48 -4.36 -46.05 -37.68
C ILE A 48 -4.80 -44.62 -37.93
N PRO A 49 -5.68 -44.04 -37.10
CA PRO A 49 -6.08 -42.64 -37.23
C PRO A 49 -4.88 -41.75 -36.99
N LYS A 50 -4.66 -40.79 -37.93
CA LYS A 50 -3.53 -39.88 -38.00
C LYS A 50 -3.35 -39.11 -36.67
N LYS A 51 -2.34 -39.46 -35.83
CA LYS A 51 -1.97 -38.76 -34.60
C LYS A 51 -1.68 -37.25 -34.71
N LYS A 52 -1.63 -36.69 -35.92
CA LYS A 52 -1.39 -35.26 -36.15
C LYS A 52 -2.48 -34.30 -35.67
N SER A 53 -3.72 -34.79 -35.46
CA SER A 53 -4.84 -33.95 -35.00
C SER A 53 -4.83 -33.73 -33.47
N LEU A 54 -4.44 -34.73 -32.72
CA LEU A 54 -4.41 -34.66 -31.25
C LEU A 54 -3.35 -33.66 -30.73
N ILE A 55 -2.17 -33.61 -31.35
CA ILE A 55 -1.08 -32.67 -30.95
C ILE A 55 -1.51 -31.23 -31.19
N LYS A 56 -2.21 -30.95 -32.34
CA LYS A 56 -2.73 -29.58 -32.60
C LYS A 56 -3.80 -29.18 -31.59
N LEU A 57 -4.62 -30.11 -31.13
CA LEU A 57 -5.69 -29.86 -30.14
C LEU A 57 -5.10 -29.62 -28.76
N ILE A 58 -4.04 -30.35 -28.36
CA ILE A 58 -3.32 -30.14 -27.10
C ILE A 58 -2.60 -28.80 -27.12
N ILE A 59 -1.91 -28.45 -28.19
CA ILE A 59 -1.21 -27.15 -28.30
C ILE A 59 -2.24 -26.00 -28.25
N GLY A 60 -3.39 -26.15 -28.93
CA GLY A 60 -4.47 -25.17 -28.88
C GLY A 60 -5.01 -24.99 -27.46
N ALA A 61 -5.23 -26.08 -26.72
CA ALA A 61 -5.71 -26.02 -25.33
C ALA A 61 -4.71 -25.37 -24.39
N VAL A 62 -3.40 -25.63 -24.56
CA VAL A 62 -2.33 -25.02 -23.75
C VAL A 62 -2.22 -23.52 -24.03
N VAL A 63 -2.33 -23.09 -25.30
CA VAL A 63 -2.31 -21.67 -25.67
C VAL A 63 -3.53 -20.95 -25.08
N VAL A 64 -4.73 -21.53 -25.19
CA VAL A 64 -5.95 -20.95 -24.61
C VAL A 64 -5.82 -20.86 -23.08
N ALA A 65 -5.33 -21.91 -22.42
CA ALA A 65 -5.11 -21.90 -20.97
C ALA A 65 -4.08 -20.82 -20.55
N ALA A 66 -2.99 -20.65 -21.31
CA ALA A 66 -1.99 -19.62 -21.06
C ALA A 66 -2.56 -18.20 -21.24
N VAL A 67 -3.39 -17.98 -22.28
CA VAL A 67 -4.08 -16.70 -22.52
C VAL A 67 -5.10 -16.41 -21.40
N VAL A 68 -5.86 -17.41 -20.94
CA VAL A 68 -6.81 -17.26 -19.85
C VAL A 68 -6.08 -16.95 -18.54
N VAL A 69 -5.00 -17.66 -18.23
CA VAL A 69 -4.19 -17.41 -17.04
C VAL A 69 -3.53 -16.02 -17.10
N ALA A 70 -2.95 -15.65 -18.25
CA ALA A 70 -2.42 -14.30 -18.44
C ALA A 70 -3.53 -13.24 -18.33
N GLY A 71 -4.71 -13.49 -18.90
CA GLY A 71 -5.88 -12.62 -18.78
C GLY A 71 -6.32 -12.45 -17.33
N VAL A 72 -6.44 -13.53 -16.56
CA VAL A 72 -6.86 -13.49 -15.13
C VAL A 72 -5.82 -12.80 -14.25
N LEU A 73 -4.53 -12.90 -14.56
CA LEU A 73 -3.45 -12.31 -13.74
C LEU A 73 -3.10 -10.86 -14.16
N VAL A 74 -3.28 -10.49 -15.43
CA VAL A 74 -2.85 -9.19 -15.96
C VAL A 74 -4.02 -8.20 -16.07
N ILE A 75 -5.22 -8.66 -16.42
CA ILE A 75 -6.39 -7.80 -16.57
C ILE A 75 -6.74 -7.05 -15.27
N PRO A 76 -6.77 -7.67 -14.07
CA PRO A 76 -7.05 -6.92 -12.84
C PRO A 76 -6.05 -5.79 -12.57
N LYS A 77 -4.77 -5.99 -12.90
CA LYS A 77 -3.73 -4.96 -12.70
C LYS A 77 -3.86 -3.77 -13.67
N LEU A 78 -4.43 -3.99 -14.86
CA LEU A 78 -4.67 -2.94 -15.84
C LEU A 78 -5.87 -2.05 -15.49
N PHE A 79 -6.81 -2.57 -14.70
CA PHE A 79 -8.08 -1.89 -14.36
C PHE A 79 -8.16 -1.40 -12.90
N VAL A 80 -7.07 -1.46 -12.11
CA VAL A 80 -7.06 -0.85 -10.77
C VAL A 80 -7.27 0.65 -10.93
N SER A 81 -8.29 1.21 -10.29
CA SER A 81 -8.56 2.66 -10.33
C SER A 81 -7.54 3.45 -9.52
N VAL A 82 -7.51 4.78 -9.71
CA VAL A 82 -6.68 5.66 -8.88
C VAL A 82 -7.13 5.59 -7.43
N GLU A 83 -8.44 5.57 -7.20
CA GLU A 83 -9.06 5.46 -5.88
C GLU A 83 -8.73 4.13 -5.19
N ASP A 84 -8.68 3.01 -5.93
CA ASP A 84 -8.26 1.71 -5.39
C ASP A 84 -6.78 1.69 -4.99
N LEU A 85 -5.93 2.39 -5.73
CA LEU A 85 -4.51 2.55 -5.38
C LEU A 85 -4.36 3.38 -4.11
N CYS A 86 -5.09 4.48 -3.99
CA CYS A 86 -5.13 5.28 -2.76
C CYS A 86 -5.61 4.45 -1.57
N ALA A 87 -6.68 3.65 -1.74
CA ALA A 87 -7.21 2.78 -0.68
C ALA A 87 -6.22 1.69 -0.22
N GLN A 88 -5.26 1.32 -1.08
CA GLN A 88 -4.17 0.40 -0.76
C GLN A 88 -2.91 1.10 -0.21
N GLY A 89 -2.94 2.40 0.03
CA GLY A 89 -1.77 3.20 0.43
C GLY A 89 -0.72 3.39 -0.67
N LYS A 90 -1.01 3.01 -1.93
CA LYS A 90 -0.09 3.08 -3.08
C LYS A 90 -0.15 4.44 -3.78
N TYR A 91 0.08 5.50 -3.02
CA TYR A 91 -0.07 6.86 -3.51
C TYR A 91 0.88 7.24 -4.66
N GLU A 92 2.09 6.69 -4.70
CA GLU A 92 3.03 6.93 -5.79
C GLU A 92 2.50 6.38 -7.14
N GLU A 93 1.91 5.18 -7.13
CA GLU A 93 1.30 4.58 -8.31
C GLU A 93 0.03 5.35 -8.71
N ALA A 94 -0.79 5.74 -7.72
CA ALA A 94 -1.99 6.55 -7.93
C ALA A 94 -1.64 7.90 -8.57
N TYR A 95 -0.64 8.60 -8.05
CA TYR A 95 -0.18 9.89 -8.55
C TYR A 95 0.35 9.81 -9.99
N LYS A 96 1.13 8.77 -10.32
CA LYS A 96 1.63 8.54 -11.69
C LYS A 96 0.51 8.24 -12.69
N LYS A 97 -0.57 7.63 -12.22
CA LYS A 97 -1.72 7.24 -13.05
C LYS A 97 -2.77 8.33 -13.20
N ALA A 98 -2.84 9.26 -12.26
CA ALA A 98 -3.85 10.30 -12.20
C ALA A 98 -3.64 11.38 -13.27
N GLU A 99 -4.75 11.96 -13.72
CA GLU A 99 -4.77 13.19 -14.51
C GLU A 99 -4.31 14.38 -13.65
N ASP A 100 -3.83 15.46 -14.28
CA ASP A 100 -3.19 16.57 -13.57
C ASP A 100 -4.12 17.28 -12.58
N ASP A 101 -5.41 17.36 -12.87
CA ASP A 101 -6.42 17.94 -12.01
C ASP A 101 -6.65 17.17 -10.70
N LYS A 102 -6.37 15.85 -10.68
CA LYS A 102 -6.49 15.00 -9.49
C LYS A 102 -5.22 14.89 -8.67
N LYS A 103 -4.07 15.26 -9.23
CA LYS A 103 -2.77 15.12 -8.56
C LYS A 103 -2.68 15.86 -7.24
N LEU A 104 -3.26 17.06 -7.16
CA LEU A 104 -3.28 17.84 -5.93
C LEU A 104 -4.08 17.15 -4.83
N GLU A 105 -5.25 16.60 -5.16
CA GLU A 105 -6.07 15.86 -4.20
C GLU A 105 -5.33 14.63 -3.66
N ILE A 106 -4.65 13.88 -4.53
CA ILE A 106 -3.85 12.72 -4.15
C ILE A 106 -2.68 13.12 -3.22
N LYS A 107 -2.00 14.24 -3.50
CA LYS A 107 -0.94 14.77 -2.62
C LYS A 107 -1.48 15.07 -1.23
N ILE A 108 -2.62 15.77 -1.16
CA ILE A 108 -3.25 16.11 0.11
C ILE A 108 -3.66 14.84 0.85
N GLU A 109 -4.33 13.90 0.17
CA GLU A 109 -4.76 12.64 0.78
C GLU A 109 -3.57 11.84 1.31
N ASN A 110 -2.47 11.75 0.56
CA ASN A 110 -1.24 11.09 1.01
C ASN A 110 -0.66 11.75 2.25
N ALA A 111 -0.55 13.08 2.25
CA ALA A 111 -0.02 13.81 3.40
C ALA A 111 -0.91 13.60 4.65
N VAL A 112 -2.23 13.64 4.49
CA VAL A 112 -3.19 13.36 5.57
C VAL A 112 -3.05 11.92 6.08
N ALA A 113 -2.88 10.93 5.20
CA ALA A 113 -2.68 9.54 5.60
C ALA A 113 -1.41 9.37 6.44
N VAL A 114 -0.28 9.94 6.01
CA VAL A 114 0.98 9.90 6.77
C VAL A 114 0.83 10.58 8.14
N GLN A 115 0.17 11.76 8.20
CA GLN A 115 -0.02 12.45 9.49
C GLN A 115 -1.09 11.77 10.36
N SER A 116 -2.01 11.01 9.77
CA SER A 116 -2.94 10.17 10.53
C SER A 116 -2.22 9.06 11.27
N ALA A 117 -1.20 8.41 10.67
CA ALA A 117 -0.34 7.45 11.35
C ALA A 117 0.38 8.11 12.57
N PHE A 118 0.88 9.34 12.40
CA PHE A 118 1.45 10.09 13.52
C PHE A 118 0.42 10.32 14.64
N CYS A 119 -0.83 10.69 14.30
CA CYS A 119 -1.89 10.86 15.30
C CYS A 119 -2.17 9.56 16.03
N VAL A 120 -2.31 8.42 15.34
CA VAL A 120 -2.50 7.08 15.93
C VAL A 120 -1.44 6.79 16.98
N ASN A 121 -0.16 6.97 16.61
CA ASN A 121 0.98 6.68 17.49
C ASN A 121 1.08 7.62 18.72
N ASN A 122 0.35 8.74 18.72
CA ASN A 122 0.32 9.70 19.83
C ASN A 122 -1.00 9.69 20.61
N LEU A 123 -1.98 8.87 20.24
CA LEU A 123 -3.18 8.66 21.03
C LEU A 123 -2.90 7.78 22.26
N LYS A 124 -3.66 7.99 23.35
CA LYS A 124 -3.61 7.14 24.54
C LYS A 124 -4.13 5.73 24.28
N ASP A 125 -5.10 5.62 23.38
CA ASP A 125 -5.68 4.39 22.91
C ASP A 125 -5.67 4.44 21.37
N PRO A 126 -4.59 3.93 20.74
CA PRO A 126 -4.44 3.94 19.29
C PRO A 126 -5.60 3.28 18.56
N ASP A 127 -6.15 2.18 19.09
CA ASP A 127 -7.24 1.41 18.46
C ASP A 127 -8.55 2.19 18.36
N SER A 128 -8.65 3.30 19.09
CA SER A 128 -9.83 4.17 19.07
C SER A 128 -9.78 5.28 18.03
N PHE A 129 -8.71 5.35 17.22
CA PHE A 129 -8.51 6.38 16.20
C PHE A 129 -9.64 6.43 15.19
N VAL A 130 -10.14 7.65 14.93
CA VAL A 130 -11.05 7.94 13.81
C VAL A 130 -10.72 9.31 13.27
N LEU A 131 -10.29 9.39 12.02
CA LEU A 131 -10.22 10.65 11.28
C LEU A 131 -11.64 11.09 10.92
N ARG A 132 -12.03 12.30 11.32
CA ARG A 132 -13.34 12.89 11.05
C ARG A 132 -13.32 13.78 9.82
N GLU A 133 -12.38 14.73 9.81
CA GLU A 133 -12.22 15.73 8.78
C GLU A 133 -10.74 16.06 8.63
N ALA A 134 -10.34 16.52 7.45
CA ALA A 134 -9.01 17.05 7.21
C ALA A 134 -9.07 18.24 6.26
N TYR A 135 -8.26 19.25 6.52
CA TYR A 135 -8.13 20.48 5.75
C TYR A 135 -6.67 20.76 5.48
N ALA A 136 -6.32 21.15 4.25
CA ALA A 136 -4.97 21.52 3.90
C ALA A 136 -4.96 22.86 3.13
N VAL A 137 -4.05 23.74 3.50
CA VAL A 137 -3.62 24.89 2.70
C VAL A 137 -2.29 24.52 2.11
N ILE A 138 -2.22 24.42 0.78
CA ILE A 138 -1.01 24.24 0.03
C ILE A 138 -0.82 25.51 -0.79
N GLY A 139 0.22 26.28 -0.46
CA GLY A 139 0.49 27.56 -1.10
C GLY A 139 1.66 27.48 -2.06
N ASP A 140 1.84 28.55 -2.83
CA ASP A 140 3.00 28.73 -3.70
C ASP A 140 4.26 29.15 -2.91
N SER A 141 4.13 29.42 -1.61
CA SER A 141 5.23 29.80 -0.74
C SER A 141 5.41 28.82 0.41
N VAL A 142 6.64 28.47 0.64
CA VAL A 142 7.16 27.53 1.63
C VAL A 142 6.67 27.77 3.07
N TYR A 143 6.20 28.98 3.39
CA TYR A 143 5.76 29.35 4.75
C TYR A 143 4.26 29.23 4.99
N THR A 144 3.48 28.82 3.99
CA THR A 144 2.00 28.88 4.08
C THR A 144 1.33 27.53 4.23
N ASP A 145 2.05 26.46 3.95
CA ASP A 145 1.45 25.13 4.00
C ASP A 145 1.10 24.72 5.42
N ALA A 146 -0.15 24.44 5.62
CA ALA A 146 -0.70 24.00 6.89
C ALA A 146 -1.74 22.91 6.66
N MET A 147 -1.79 21.96 7.58
CA MET A 147 -2.77 20.87 7.58
C MET A 147 -3.42 20.79 8.94
N VAL A 148 -4.74 20.61 8.95
CA VAL A 148 -5.52 20.38 10.16
C VAL A 148 -6.26 19.07 10.01
N LEU A 149 -6.05 18.15 10.95
CA LEU A 149 -6.79 16.91 11.08
C LEU A 149 -7.72 17.02 12.29
N TYR A 150 -9.00 16.74 12.10
CA TYR A 150 -9.97 16.59 13.19
C TYR A 150 -10.09 15.09 13.51
N VAL A 151 -9.52 14.70 14.63
CA VAL A 151 -9.35 13.31 15.05
C VAL A 151 -10.16 13.04 16.30
N SER A 152 -10.84 11.88 16.35
CA SER A 152 -11.45 11.34 17.56
C SER A 152 -10.62 10.15 18.05
N GLY A 153 -10.48 10.05 19.38
CA GLY A 153 -9.85 8.91 20.04
C GLY A 153 -10.36 8.76 21.46
N ALA A 154 -10.04 7.67 22.14
CA ALA A 154 -10.35 7.51 23.55
C ALA A 154 -9.26 8.13 24.42
N ASN A 155 -9.64 8.81 25.49
CA ASN A 155 -8.71 9.26 26.53
C ASN A 155 -8.40 8.11 27.52
N SER A 156 -7.53 8.38 28.49
CA SER A 156 -7.14 7.40 29.54
C SER A 156 -8.30 6.86 30.38
N TYR A 157 -9.48 7.44 30.31
CA TYR A 157 -10.70 7.01 31.00
C TYR A 157 -11.69 6.29 30.07
N GLY A 158 -11.30 6.03 28.80
CA GLY A 158 -12.16 5.40 27.80
C GLY A 158 -13.24 6.33 27.20
N ALA A 159 -13.27 7.63 27.57
CA ALA A 159 -14.20 8.58 26.99
C ALA A 159 -13.71 9.02 25.61
N LYS A 160 -14.61 9.02 24.61
CA LYS A 160 -14.29 9.54 23.27
C LYS A 160 -14.12 11.05 23.35
N VAL A 161 -12.97 11.51 22.93
CA VAL A 161 -12.63 12.93 22.79
C VAL A 161 -12.23 13.22 21.35
N SER A 162 -12.45 14.43 20.92
CA SER A 162 -12.02 14.88 19.58
C SER A 162 -11.13 16.09 19.73
N SER A 163 -10.14 16.20 18.87
CA SER A 163 -9.21 17.32 18.86
C SER A 163 -8.77 17.67 17.44
N TYR A 164 -8.42 18.93 17.24
CA TYR A 164 -7.80 19.44 16.03
C TYR A 164 -6.30 19.33 16.14
N TRP A 165 -5.65 18.66 15.21
CA TRP A 165 -4.20 18.48 15.14
C TRP A 165 -3.66 19.35 14.02
N LEU A 166 -2.77 20.28 14.37
CA LEU A 166 -2.15 21.20 13.42
C LEU A 166 -0.78 20.71 13.03
N PHE A 167 -0.52 20.66 11.73
CA PHE A 167 0.77 20.40 11.12
C PHE A 167 1.15 21.56 10.20
N THR A 168 2.45 21.87 10.12
CA THR A 168 3.01 22.81 9.14
C THR A 168 4.09 22.10 8.34
N PHE A 169 4.23 22.48 7.07
CA PHE A 169 5.25 21.88 6.21
C PHE A 169 6.58 22.60 6.41
N ASP A 170 7.63 21.84 6.67
CA ASP A 170 9.02 22.30 6.68
C ASP A 170 9.66 21.98 5.34
N SER A 171 9.99 23.00 4.57
CA SER A 171 10.56 22.83 3.25
C SER A 171 12.06 22.53 3.26
N GLU A 172 12.76 22.84 4.33
CA GLU A 172 14.19 22.51 4.44
C GLU A 172 14.36 21.00 4.68
N GLU A 173 13.47 20.43 5.49
CA GLU A 173 13.47 19.00 5.79
C GLU A 173 12.48 18.20 4.93
N CYS A 174 11.71 18.87 4.04
CA CYS A 174 10.69 18.27 3.18
C CYS A 174 9.71 17.38 3.94
N ARG A 175 9.25 17.82 5.12
CA ARG A 175 8.34 17.04 5.98
C ARG A 175 7.29 17.93 6.66
N TRP A 176 6.19 17.30 7.07
CA TRP A 176 5.18 17.90 7.92
C TRP A 176 5.61 17.80 9.39
N ILE A 177 5.53 18.92 10.11
CA ILE A 177 5.87 19.01 11.54
C ILE A 177 4.60 19.23 12.33
N TYR A 178 4.39 18.36 13.34
CA TYR A 178 3.34 18.57 14.34
C TYR A 178 3.59 19.81 15.16
N GLN A 179 2.56 20.65 15.31
CA GLN A 179 2.63 21.89 16.10
C GLN A 179 1.88 21.76 17.41
N CYS A 180 0.62 21.36 17.37
CA CYS A 180 -0.22 21.22 18.57
C CYS A 180 -1.46 20.37 18.30
N SER A 181 -2.16 19.99 19.40
CA SER A 181 -3.53 19.49 19.34
C SER A 181 -4.42 20.28 20.30
N LEU A 182 -5.58 20.73 19.83
CA LEU A 182 -6.54 21.52 20.61
C LEU A 182 -7.92 20.86 20.56
N ALA A 183 -8.51 20.64 21.73
CA ALA A 183 -9.86 20.04 21.84
C ALA A 183 -10.97 21.06 21.53
N ASP A 184 -10.73 22.33 21.83
CA ASP A 184 -11.70 23.39 21.65
C ASP A 184 -11.09 24.62 20.98
N LEU A 185 -11.75 25.11 19.93
CA LEU A 185 -11.34 26.32 19.20
C LEU A 185 -12.12 27.55 19.64
N SER A 186 -13.13 27.41 20.51
CA SER A 186 -14.05 28.53 20.89
C SER A 186 -13.47 29.45 21.94
N GLN A 187 -12.57 28.93 22.80
CA GLN A 187 -12.06 29.71 23.93
C GLN A 187 -10.72 30.38 23.58
N GLU A 188 -10.70 31.72 23.70
CA GLU A 188 -9.46 32.48 23.79
C GLU A 188 -9.08 32.60 25.26
N GLU A 189 -7.88 32.14 25.62
CA GLU A 189 -7.40 32.27 26.98
C GLU A 189 -6.88 33.68 27.22
N ALA A 190 -7.37 34.31 28.31
CA ALA A 190 -6.94 35.63 28.70
C ALA A 190 -5.65 35.56 29.54
N SER A 191 -4.59 36.24 29.11
CA SER A 191 -3.24 36.18 29.69
C SER A 191 -3.00 37.11 30.90
N SER A 192 -4.01 37.74 31.47
CA SER A 192 -3.82 38.83 32.42
C SER A 192 -3.39 38.41 33.84
N TYR A 193 -3.45 37.13 34.18
CA TYR A 193 -3.19 36.60 35.53
C TYR A 193 -2.01 35.64 35.65
N TYR A 194 -1.29 35.41 34.57
CA TYR A 194 -0.25 34.39 34.49
C TYR A 194 1.17 35.01 34.54
N ASP A 195 2.15 34.21 34.88
CA ASP A 195 3.56 34.60 34.81
C ASP A 195 4.02 34.73 33.32
N GLU A 196 5.27 35.10 33.08
CA GLU A 196 5.76 35.41 31.73
C GLU A 196 5.79 34.16 30.85
N ASP A 197 6.16 33.00 31.40
CA ASP A 197 6.22 31.73 30.65
C ASP A 197 4.82 31.23 30.30
N GLU A 198 3.88 31.28 31.25
CA GLU A 198 2.47 30.93 31.00
C GLU A 198 1.81 31.85 29.98
N ARG A 199 2.15 33.17 29.99
CA ARG A 199 1.68 34.12 28.97
C ARG A 199 2.16 33.76 27.57
N LEU A 200 3.41 33.30 27.44
CA LEU A 200 3.94 32.87 26.16
C LEU A 200 3.21 31.62 25.63
N GLU A 201 2.97 30.64 26.50
CA GLU A 201 2.23 29.44 26.13
C GLU A 201 0.79 29.76 25.69
N ILE A 202 0.10 30.63 26.43
CA ILE A 202 -1.24 31.09 26.06
C ILE A 202 -1.24 31.85 24.72
N ALA A 203 -0.26 32.71 24.49
CA ALA A 203 -0.12 33.43 23.23
C ALA A 203 0.10 32.46 22.05
N MET A 204 0.96 31.46 22.24
CA MET A 204 1.20 30.42 21.23
C MET A 204 -0.06 29.59 20.95
N ASN A 205 -0.79 29.18 21.98
CA ASN A 205 -2.04 28.45 21.84
C ASN A 205 -3.10 29.28 21.08
N ASN A 206 -3.20 30.57 21.36
CA ASN A 206 -4.11 31.46 20.62
C ASN A 206 -3.67 31.63 19.15
N LEU A 207 -2.39 31.71 18.86
CA LEU A 207 -1.85 31.69 17.47
C LEU A 207 -2.20 30.39 16.75
N TYR A 208 -2.04 29.26 17.42
CA TYR A 208 -2.41 27.95 16.85
C TYR A 208 -3.91 27.86 16.58
N ARG A 209 -4.78 28.34 17.49
CA ARG A 209 -6.23 28.42 17.25
C ARG A 209 -6.57 29.25 16.02
N LEU A 210 -5.95 30.41 15.88
CA LEU A 210 -6.14 31.27 14.69
C LEU A 210 -5.68 30.54 13.42
N ARG A 211 -4.53 29.87 13.47
CA ARG A 211 -4.01 29.11 12.32
C ARG A 211 -4.95 27.97 11.94
N ILE A 212 -5.44 27.18 12.91
CA ILE A 212 -6.41 26.11 12.69
C ILE A 212 -7.69 26.66 12.07
N LYS A 213 -8.30 27.73 12.66
CA LYS A 213 -9.51 28.38 12.12
C LYS A 213 -9.28 28.85 10.68
N SER A 214 -8.16 29.50 10.41
CA SER A 214 -7.80 29.96 9.06
C SER A 214 -7.65 28.80 8.07
N THR A 215 -6.99 27.71 8.48
CA THR A 215 -6.82 26.51 7.64
C THR A 215 -8.15 25.86 7.33
N ILE A 216 -9.06 25.75 8.30
CA ILE A 216 -10.40 25.20 8.08
C ILE A 216 -11.21 26.13 7.14
N GLN A 217 -11.10 27.45 7.30
CA GLN A 217 -11.89 28.39 6.51
C GLN A 217 -11.42 28.53 5.06
N HIS A 218 -10.12 28.42 4.80
CA HIS A 218 -9.52 28.74 3.50
C HIS A 218 -8.81 27.54 2.85
N GLY A 219 -8.69 26.42 3.56
CA GLY A 219 -8.06 25.22 3.06
C GLY A 219 -8.97 24.38 2.16
N ILE A 220 -8.36 23.44 1.48
CA ILE A 220 -9.05 22.40 0.73
C ILE A 220 -9.48 21.35 1.74
N GLU A 221 -10.80 21.13 1.83
CA GLU A 221 -11.36 20.03 2.62
C GLU A 221 -11.15 18.71 1.88
N LEU A 222 -10.61 17.73 2.57
CA LEU A 222 -10.47 16.38 2.03
C LEU A 222 -11.85 15.75 1.84
N SER A 223 -12.06 15.08 0.71
CA SER A 223 -13.34 14.45 0.39
C SER A 223 -13.71 13.37 1.43
N LYS A 224 -15.01 13.17 1.66
CA LYS A 224 -15.50 12.14 2.60
C LYS A 224 -15.06 10.73 2.21
N ASP A 225 -14.93 10.48 0.91
CA ASP A 225 -14.45 9.19 0.40
C ASP A 225 -12.96 8.98 0.70
N ALA A 226 -12.14 10.03 0.61
CA ALA A 226 -10.74 9.98 0.99
C ALA A 226 -10.58 9.78 2.51
N VAL A 227 -11.33 10.51 3.33
CA VAL A 227 -11.38 10.29 4.80
C VAL A 227 -11.77 8.85 5.14
N LYS A 228 -12.77 8.30 4.44
CA LYS A 228 -13.17 6.89 4.61
C LYS A 228 -12.07 5.93 4.21
N ARG A 229 -11.35 6.17 3.10
CA ARG A 229 -10.21 5.33 2.70
C ARG A 229 -9.12 5.30 3.77
N ILE A 230 -8.77 6.45 4.34
CA ILE A 230 -7.76 6.55 5.41
C ILE A 230 -8.19 5.77 6.65
N ASN A 231 -9.45 5.91 7.09
CA ASN A 231 -9.97 5.11 8.20
C ASN A 231 -9.94 3.60 7.89
N THR A 232 -10.24 3.21 6.66
CA THR A 232 -10.16 1.82 6.23
C THR A 232 -8.72 1.30 6.21
N MET A 233 -7.75 2.13 5.79
CA MET A 233 -6.32 1.77 5.87
C MET A 233 -5.88 1.55 7.31
N PHE A 234 -6.37 2.36 8.26
CA PHE A 234 -6.13 2.15 9.68
C PHE A 234 -6.72 0.81 10.16
N GLU A 235 -7.98 0.51 9.85
CA GLU A 235 -8.64 -0.75 10.19
C GLU A 235 -7.94 -1.99 9.59
N GLN A 236 -7.24 -1.83 8.47
CA GLN A 236 -6.48 -2.88 7.78
C GLN A 236 -5.00 -2.94 8.18
N ASP A 237 -4.56 -2.11 9.12
CA ASP A 237 -3.18 -2.05 9.63
C ASP A 237 -2.12 -1.72 8.54
N ILE A 238 -2.52 -0.94 7.53
CA ILE A 238 -1.62 -0.51 6.43
C ILE A 238 -1.22 0.96 6.50
N LEU A 239 -1.79 1.72 7.43
CA LEU A 239 -1.57 3.18 7.51
C LEU A 239 -0.10 3.52 7.83
N ASP A 240 0.57 2.73 8.67
CA ASP A 240 1.97 2.92 9.04
C ASP A 240 2.95 2.62 7.89
N GLU A 241 2.49 1.92 6.84
CA GLU A 241 3.31 1.63 5.66
C GLU A 241 3.27 2.76 4.61
N VAL A 242 2.34 3.71 4.77
CA VAL A 242 2.17 4.83 3.83
C VAL A 242 3.35 5.78 3.93
N LYS A 243 4.02 6.02 2.81
CA LYS A 243 5.13 6.96 2.70
C LYS A 243 4.67 8.28 2.09
N LEU A 244 5.27 9.38 2.54
CA LEU A 244 5.06 10.68 1.91
C LEU A 244 5.58 10.65 0.47
N LEU A 245 4.83 11.24 -0.45
CA LEU A 245 5.23 11.37 -1.85
C LEU A 245 6.42 12.35 -1.98
N ASP A 246 7.43 11.96 -2.79
CA ASP A 246 8.62 12.79 -3.10
C ASP A 246 8.30 13.87 -4.16
N VAL A 247 7.15 14.52 -4.05
CA VAL A 247 6.65 15.51 -5.04
C VAL A 247 6.31 16.87 -4.41
N TYR A 248 6.82 17.11 -3.21
CA TYR A 248 6.70 18.38 -2.47
C TYR A 248 7.83 19.34 -2.78
#